data_4ebe02dfaa24dfe5fc40ba9e8f390d3b
#
_entry.id   4ebe02dfaa24dfe5fc40ba9e8f390d3b
#
_cell.length_a   1.000
_cell.length_b   1.000
_cell.length_c   1.000
_cell.angle_alpha   90.00
_cell.angle_beta   90.00
_cell.angle_gamma   90.00
#
_symmetry.space_group_name_H-M   'P 1'
#
loop_
_entity.id
_entity.type
_entity.pdbx_description
1 polymer ?
#
loop_
_entity_poly.entity_id
_entity_poly.type
_entity_poly.pdbx_seq_one_letter_code
_entity_poly.pdbx_strand_id
1 'polypeptide(L)'
;VELNKKVTFAKRDSTAMTSACADMAPELEKLRAKSVQKIRDFLLARVASLRQRMTNIQILQQSVLLKYKGLYRFLVEHAPEVAGEIRDAYITTMSGIYHRHVKGYLGELLRARVEPATKSDLLGTEEWAMASSLTAASFFSSRPATARGDRAYKLGERIAVLESVGEPPLIP
;
A
#
# COMPACT_ATOMS: atom_id res chain seq x y z
N VAL A 1 16.63 30.18 9.25
CA VAL A 1 17.68 29.83 8.25
C VAL A 1 18.67 30.98 8.11
N GLU A 2 18.22 32.19 7.79
CA GLU A 2 19.10 33.38 7.63
C GLU A 2 19.95 33.66 8.86
N LEU A 3 19.32 33.68 10.04
CA LEU A 3 20.00 33.96 11.31
C LEU A 3 21.10 32.94 11.59
N ASN A 4 20.83 31.66 11.32
CA ASN A 4 21.81 30.59 11.51
C ASN A 4 23.00 30.73 10.55
N LYS A 5 22.79 31.16 9.31
CA LYS A 5 23.84 31.46 8.35
C LYS A 5 24.74 32.59 8.84
N LYS A 6 24.13 33.66 9.37
CA LYS A 6 24.89 34.82 9.93
C LYS A 6 25.74 34.42 11.14
N VAL A 7 25.20 33.52 12.01
CA VAL A 7 25.96 33.02 13.17
C VAL A 7 27.08 32.09 12.76
N THR A 8 26.84 31.18 11.80
CA THR A 8 27.93 30.33 11.29
C THR A 8 29.01 31.14 10.57
N PHE A 9 28.61 32.20 9.89
CA PHE A 9 29.58 33.16 9.29
C PHE A 9 30.38 33.87 10.37
N ALA A 10 29.71 34.44 11.39
CA ALA A 10 30.38 35.11 12.50
C ALA A 10 31.31 34.20 13.30
N LYS A 11 31.00 32.90 13.41
CA LYS A 11 31.88 31.90 14.05
C LYS A 11 33.10 31.53 13.21
N ARG A 12 33.07 31.71 11.89
CA ARG A 12 34.21 31.44 10.99
C ARG A 12 35.24 32.56 10.99
N ASP A 13 34.78 33.80 11.09
CA ASP A 13 35.65 34.95 11.14
C ASP A 13 36.17 35.16 12.59
N SER A 14 37.37 35.68 12.73
CA SER A 14 38.01 35.94 14.02
C SER A 14 37.25 36.90 14.97
N THR A 15 36.12 37.44 14.52
CA THR A 15 35.15 38.21 15.29
C THR A 15 34.29 37.32 16.24
N ALA A 16 34.49 36.00 16.25
CA ALA A 16 33.76 35.05 17.08
C ALA A 16 33.90 35.27 18.61
N MET A 17 34.84 36.11 19.00
CA MET A 17 35.11 36.43 20.40
C MET A 17 34.49 37.77 20.84
N THR A 18 33.59 38.36 20.07
CA THR A 18 32.88 39.56 20.51
C THR A 18 31.80 39.17 21.58
N SER A 19 31.70 40.00 22.62
CA SER A 19 30.70 39.81 23.71
C SER A 19 29.29 39.61 23.12
N ALA A 20 28.94 40.33 22.11
CA ALA A 20 27.65 40.21 21.41
C ALA A 20 27.39 38.80 20.84
N CYS A 21 28.40 38.13 20.27
CA CYS A 21 28.27 36.75 19.78
C CYS A 21 28.09 35.74 20.93
N ALA A 22 28.78 35.97 22.06
CA ALA A 22 28.66 35.13 23.24
C ALA A 22 27.26 35.22 23.87
N ASP A 23 26.70 36.43 23.93
CA ASP A 23 25.37 36.68 24.49
C ASP A 23 24.23 36.14 23.60
N MET A 24 24.42 36.22 22.28
CA MET A 24 23.42 35.76 21.30
C MET A 24 23.41 34.23 21.08
N ALA A 25 24.53 33.53 21.35
CA ALA A 25 24.65 32.10 21.09
C ALA A 25 23.61 31.27 21.87
N PRO A 26 23.37 31.46 23.18
CA PRO A 26 22.42 30.69 23.95
C PRO A 26 20.97 30.96 23.50
N GLU A 27 20.65 32.20 23.12
CA GLU A 27 19.30 32.53 22.62
C GLU A 27 19.01 31.87 21.27
N LEU A 28 20.00 31.77 20.42
CA LEU A 28 19.88 31.06 19.15
C LEU A 28 19.67 29.57 19.33
N GLU A 29 20.37 28.92 20.29
CA GLU A 29 20.14 27.50 20.58
C GLU A 29 18.73 27.28 21.16
N LYS A 30 18.23 28.16 22.00
CA LYS A 30 16.85 28.09 22.49
C LYS A 30 15.83 28.23 21.35
N LEU A 31 16.04 29.19 20.43
CA LEU A 31 15.18 29.38 19.25
C LEU A 31 15.23 28.18 18.31
N ARG A 32 16.43 27.60 18.13
CA ARG A 32 16.62 26.39 17.33
C ARG A 32 15.88 25.21 17.92
N ALA A 33 16.06 24.93 19.20
CA ALA A 33 15.35 23.84 19.89
C ALA A 33 13.84 24.00 19.80
N LYS A 34 13.30 25.21 20.04
CA LYS A 34 11.88 25.51 19.92
C LYS A 34 11.37 25.38 18.49
N SER A 35 12.17 25.75 17.50
CA SER A 35 11.84 25.60 16.09
C SER A 35 11.79 24.13 15.68
N VAL A 36 12.77 23.33 16.08
CA VAL A 36 12.80 21.89 15.85
C VAL A 36 11.54 21.23 16.43
N GLN A 37 11.20 21.53 17.66
CA GLN A 37 10.01 20.96 18.31
C GLN A 37 8.72 21.33 17.54
N LYS A 38 8.53 22.61 17.22
CA LYS A 38 7.33 23.05 16.48
C LYS A 38 7.22 22.44 15.09
N ILE A 39 8.32 22.32 14.37
CA ILE A 39 8.36 21.68 13.04
C ILE A 39 8.06 20.19 13.16
N ARG A 40 8.64 19.51 14.16
CA ARG A 40 8.36 18.10 14.46
C ARG A 40 6.87 17.88 14.67
N ASP A 41 6.27 18.63 15.59
CA ASP A 41 4.85 18.48 15.94
C ASP A 41 3.94 18.78 14.73
N PHE A 42 4.26 19.80 13.96
CA PHE A 42 3.55 20.12 12.72
C PHE A 42 3.61 19.01 11.70
N LEU A 43 4.80 18.48 11.39
CA LEU A 43 4.97 17.43 10.39
C LEU A 43 4.35 16.11 10.83
N LEU A 44 4.49 15.72 12.10
CA LEU A 44 3.83 14.53 12.64
C LEU A 44 2.30 14.65 12.58
N ALA A 45 1.73 15.82 12.89
CA ALA A 45 0.30 16.06 12.74
C ALA A 45 -0.16 15.90 11.28
N ARG A 46 0.64 16.34 10.30
CA ARG A 46 0.35 16.16 8.87
C ARG A 46 0.45 14.70 8.42
N VAL A 47 1.44 13.98 8.93
CA VAL A 47 1.55 12.53 8.70
C VAL A 47 0.37 11.78 9.31
N ALA A 48 -0.05 12.15 10.52
CA ALA A 48 -1.23 11.55 11.15
C ALA A 48 -2.52 11.81 10.36
N SER A 49 -2.67 12.99 9.74
CA SER A 49 -3.84 13.31 8.91
C SER A 49 -3.98 12.43 7.67
N LEU A 50 -2.91 11.78 7.18
CA LEU A 50 -2.96 10.80 6.09
C LEU A 50 -3.77 9.53 6.45
N ARG A 51 -3.94 9.24 7.75
CA ARG A 51 -4.73 8.10 8.23
C ARG A 51 -6.23 8.33 8.22
N GLN A 52 -6.67 9.56 8.07
CA GLN A 52 -8.09 9.90 8.12
C GLN A 52 -8.83 9.31 6.93
N ARG A 53 -10.04 8.79 7.19
CA ARG A 53 -10.94 8.31 6.13
C ARG A 53 -11.31 9.47 5.20
N MET A 54 -11.49 9.17 3.93
CA MET A 54 -11.88 10.13 2.89
C MET A 54 -10.83 11.21 2.58
N THR A 55 -9.61 11.07 3.06
CA THR A 55 -8.53 11.99 2.74
C THR A 55 -7.91 11.64 1.39
N ASN A 56 -7.84 12.62 0.50
CA ASN A 56 -7.07 12.44 -0.73
C ASN A 56 -5.58 12.53 -0.41
N ILE A 57 -4.93 11.37 -0.34
CA ILE A 57 -3.53 11.23 0.02
C ILE A 57 -2.64 12.00 -0.94
N GLN A 58 -2.93 11.93 -2.25
CA GLN A 58 -2.15 12.62 -3.27
C GLN A 58 -2.18 14.13 -3.11
N ILE A 59 -3.34 14.70 -2.81
CA ILE A 59 -3.47 16.13 -2.53
C ILE A 59 -2.66 16.52 -1.29
N LEU A 60 -2.73 15.76 -0.20
CA LEU A 60 -1.95 16.04 1.00
C LEU A 60 -0.44 15.94 0.75
N GLN A 61 0.01 14.96 -0.01
CA GLN A 61 1.42 14.83 -0.37
C GLN A 61 1.91 16.01 -1.20
N GLN A 62 1.17 16.40 -2.23
CA GLN A 62 1.58 17.46 -3.16
C GLN A 62 1.40 18.85 -2.59
N SER A 63 0.23 19.15 -2.01
CA SER A 63 -0.10 20.50 -1.57
C SER A 63 0.45 20.85 -0.18
N VAL A 64 0.66 19.85 0.68
CA VAL A 64 1.12 20.09 2.05
C VAL A 64 2.56 19.62 2.22
N LEU A 65 2.84 18.32 2.09
CA LEU A 65 4.17 17.79 2.42
C LEU A 65 5.26 18.34 1.50
N LEU A 66 5.03 18.38 0.19
CA LEU A 66 6.01 18.96 -0.76
C LEU A 66 6.16 20.46 -0.59
N LYS A 67 5.11 21.19 -0.27
CA LYS A 67 5.17 22.63 -0.01
C LYS A 67 6.11 22.94 1.15
N TYR A 68 6.07 22.11 2.20
CA TYR A 68 6.89 22.31 3.41
C TYR A 68 8.20 21.51 3.43
N LYS A 69 8.68 21.03 2.27
CA LYS A 69 9.97 20.34 2.15
C LYS A 69 11.15 21.09 2.79
N GLY A 70 11.10 22.43 2.78
CA GLY A 70 12.12 23.27 3.42
C GLY A 70 12.21 23.09 4.93
N LEU A 71 11.07 22.81 5.61
CA LEU A 71 11.06 22.54 7.04
C LEU A 71 11.72 21.18 7.35
N TYR A 72 11.45 20.17 6.55
CA TYR A 72 12.10 18.86 6.69
C TYR A 72 13.61 18.95 6.44
N ARG A 73 14.03 19.69 5.39
CA ARG A 73 15.45 19.94 5.13
C ARG A 73 16.14 20.61 6.31
N PHE A 74 15.48 21.59 6.94
CA PHE A 74 16.01 22.22 8.15
C PHE A 74 16.23 21.21 9.29
N LEU A 75 15.29 20.24 9.47
CA LEU A 75 15.47 19.19 10.47
C LEU A 75 16.64 18.26 10.13
N VAL A 76 16.81 17.89 8.85
CA VAL A 76 17.95 17.06 8.42
C VAL A 76 19.29 17.72 8.76
N GLU A 77 19.37 19.05 8.57
CA GLU A 77 20.61 19.83 8.82
C GLU A 77 20.89 20.04 10.33
N HIS A 78 19.83 20.17 11.16
CA HIS A 78 19.96 20.62 12.53
C HIS A 78 19.53 19.63 13.61
N ALA A 79 18.73 18.63 13.27
CA ALA A 79 18.23 17.60 14.17
C ALA A 79 17.96 16.30 13.40
N PRO A 80 18.98 15.58 12.94
CA PRO A 80 18.83 14.40 12.09
C PRO A 80 18.04 13.27 12.76
N GLU A 81 18.10 13.15 14.07
CA GLU A 81 17.32 12.16 14.83
C GLU A 81 15.82 12.42 14.71
N VAL A 82 15.40 13.68 14.85
CA VAL A 82 14.01 14.09 14.71
C VAL A 82 13.54 13.92 13.25
N ALA A 83 14.40 14.21 12.27
CA ALA A 83 14.11 13.96 10.87
C ALA A 83 13.90 12.46 10.58
N GLY A 84 14.70 11.60 11.21
CA GLY A 84 14.56 10.15 11.17
C GLY A 84 13.21 9.70 11.73
N GLU A 85 12.83 10.18 12.92
CA GLU A 85 11.52 9.89 13.52
C GLU A 85 10.34 10.21 12.58
N ILE A 86 10.37 11.38 11.98
CA ILE A 86 9.30 11.82 11.05
C ILE A 86 9.27 10.94 9.78
N ARG A 87 10.44 10.60 9.23
CA ARG A 87 10.55 9.70 8.09
C ARG A 87 9.96 8.33 8.40
N ASP A 88 10.31 7.76 9.54
CA ASP A 88 9.87 6.43 9.92
C ASP A 88 8.36 6.41 10.23
N ALA A 89 7.84 7.47 10.85
CA ALA A 89 6.40 7.66 11.04
C ALA A 89 5.66 7.77 9.69
N TYR A 90 6.22 8.46 8.71
CA TYR A 90 5.67 8.56 7.37
C TYR A 90 5.67 7.20 6.65
N ILE A 91 6.81 6.50 6.67
CA ILE A 91 6.95 5.17 6.04
C ILE A 91 5.93 4.19 6.63
N THR A 92 5.84 4.12 7.96
CA THR A 92 4.89 3.24 8.66
C THR A 92 3.44 3.57 8.30
N THR A 93 3.11 4.86 8.24
CA THR A 93 1.76 5.31 7.89
C THR A 93 1.43 4.96 6.44
N MET A 94 2.30 5.26 5.49
CA MET A 94 2.07 4.99 4.07
C MET A 94 2.06 3.51 3.75
N SER A 95 2.95 2.72 4.36
CA SER A 95 2.95 1.26 4.24
C SER A 95 1.61 0.65 4.65
N GLY A 96 1.06 1.06 5.79
CA GLY A 96 -0.25 0.59 6.25
C GLY A 96 -1.40 1.01 5.32
N ILE A 97 -1.33 2.20 4.75
CA ILE A 97 -2.33 2.72 3.79
C ILE A 97 -2.25 1.93 2.48
N TYR A 98 -1.07 1.80 1.89
CA TYR A 98 -0.88 1.05 0.64
C TYR A 98 -1.25 -0.42 0.81
N HIS A 99 -0.84 -1.05 1.90
CA HIS A 99 -1.24 -2.43 2.19
C HIS A 99 -2.76 -2.62 2.17
N ARG A 100 -3.50 -1.71 2.81
CA ARG A 100 -4.96 -1.74 2.83
C ARG A 100 -5.56 -1.56 1.44
N HIS A 101 -5.05 -0.60 0.66
CA HIS A 101 -5.54 -0.34 -0.69
C HIS A 101 -5.27 -1.52 -1.63
N VAL A 102 -4.05 -2.06 -1.64
CA VAL A 102 -3.69 -3.21 -2.47
C VAL A 102 -4.49 -4.44 -2.08
N LYS A 103 -4.66 -4.70 -0.78
CA LYS A 103 -5.48 -5.82 -0.30
C LYS A 103 -6.94 -5.68 -0.73
N GLY A 104 -7.50 -4.48 -0.64
CA GLY A 104 -8.86 -4.21 -1.12
C GLY A 104 -9.00 -4.43 -2.61
N TYR A 105 -8.10 -3.85 -3.40
CA TYR A 105 -8.07 -4.01 -4.85
C TYR A 105 -7.94 -5.48 -5.28
N LEU A 106 -7.02 -6.21 -4.65
CA LEU A 106 -6.87 -7.64 -4.91
C LEU A 106 -8.15 -8.43 -4.57
N GLY A 107 -8.83 -8.07 -3.47
CA GLY A 107 -10.12 -8.67 -3.10
C GLY A 107 -11.20 -8.45 -4.17
N GLU A 108 -11.28 -7.26 -4.75
CA GLU A 108 -12.22 -6.98 -5.85
C GLU A 108 -11.85 -7.71 -7.14
N LEU A 109 -10.55 -7.77 -7.48
CA LEU A 109 -10.09 -8.57 -8.63
C LEU A 109 -10.41 -10.06 -8.48
N LEU A 110 -10.19 -10.62 -7.28
CA LEU A 110 -10.51 -12.03 -7.03
C LEU A 110 -12.01 -12.32 -7.09
N ARG A 111 -12.87 -11.35 -6.72
CA ARG A 111 -14.33 -11.47 -6.91
C ARG A 111 -14.75 -11.39 -8.37
N ALA A 112 -14.06 -10.56 -9.15
CA ALA A 112 -14.32 -10.42 -10.59
C ALA A 112 -13.75 -11.59 -11.40
N ARG A 113 -12.91 -12.43 -10.77
CA ARG A 113 -12.37 -13.63 -11.41
C ARG A 113 -13.50 -14.60 -11.72
N VAL A 114 -13.77 -14.83 -12.98
CA VAL A 114 -14.63 -15.92 -13.46
C VAL A 114 -13.75 -17.14 -13.63
N GLU A 115 -14.08 -18.24 -13.00
CA GLU A 115 -13.41 -19.51 -13.28
C GLU A 115 -13.87 -20.02 -14.65
N PRO A 116 -12.99 -20.05 -15.67
CA PRO A 116 -13.39 -20.41 -17.02
C PRO A 116 -13.74 -21.90 -17.18
N ALA A 117 -13.39 -22.73 -16.19
CA ALA A 117 -13.69 -24.15 -16.19
C ALA A 117 -14.33 -24.57 -14.86
N THR A 118 -15.46 -25.20 -14.95
CA THR A 118 -16.14 -25.83 -13.82
C THR A 118 -15.76 -27.33 -13.73
N LYS A 119 -16.10 -28.00 -12.63
CA LYS A 119 -15.91 -29.45 -12.51
C LYS A 119 -16.68 -30.24 -13.57
N SER A 120 -17.76 -29.67 -14.13
CA SER A 120 -18.53 -30.25 -15.24
C SER A 120 -17.81 -30.19 -16.58
N ASP A 121 -16.79 -29.34 -16.70
CA ASP A 121 -16.02 -29.13 -17.95
C ASP A 121 -14.80 -30.04 -18.05
N LEU A 122 -14.56 -30.88 -17.04
CA LEU A 122 -13.49 -31.88 -17.08
C LEU A 122 -13.86 -32.98 -18.08
N LEU A 123 -13.06 -33.12 -19.14
CA LEU A 123 -13.09 -34.26 -20.04
C LEU A 123 -12.50 -35.49 -19.32
N GLY A 124 -13.36 -36.46 -19.01
CA GLY A 124 -12.97 -37.65 -18.28
C GLY A 124 -13.02 -37.45 -16.77
N THR A 125 -14.09 -37.83 -16.16
CA THR A 125 -14.16 -38.06 -14.73
C THR A 125 -13.46 -39.39 -14.43
N GLU A 126 -12.43 -39.34 -13.61
CA GLU A 126 -11.78 -40.55 -13.12
C GLU A 126 -12.83 -41.42 -12.43
N GLU A 127 -13.00 -42.67 -12.89
CA GLU A 127 -14.03 -43.60 -12.39
C GLU A 127 -13.99 -43.80 -10.87
N TRP A 128 -12.80 -43.67 -10.26
CA TRP A 128 -12.63 -43.80 -8.82
C TRP A 128 -13.24 -42.63 -8.03
N ALA A 129 -13.29 -41.41 -8.57
CA ALA A 129 -13.94 -40.27 -7.92
C ALA A 129 -15.47 -40.43 -7.87
N MET A 130 -16.05 -41.17 -8.80
CA MET A 130 -17.46 -41.55 -8.77
C MET A 130 -17.74 -42.73 -7.81
N ALA A 131 -16.79 -43.66 -7.64
CA ALA A 131 -16.94 -44.79 -6.76
C ALA A 131 -16.95 -44.37 -5.28
N SER A 132 -16.23 -43.32 -4.90
CA SER A 132 -16.20 -42.85 -3.50
C SER A 132 -17.45 -42.09 -3.05
N SER A 133 -18.29 -41.63 -3.97
CA SER A 133 -19.57 -40.96 -3.65
C SER A 133 -20.78 -41.93 -3.60
N LEU A 134 -20.56 -43.18 -3.90
CA LEU A 134 -21.61 -44.21 -3.85
C LEU A 134 -21.73 -44.77 -2.44
N THR A 135 -22.54 -44.14 -1.62
CA THR A 135 -23.11 -44.78 -0.42
C THR A 135 -23.88 -46.06 -0.84
N ALA A 136 -23.81 -47.09 -0.01
CA ALA A 136 -24.35 -48.44 -0.24
C ALA A 136 -25.82 -48.52 -0.75
N ALA A 137 -26.55 -47.42 -0.72
CA ALA A 137 -27.95 -47.33 -1.19
C ALA A 137 -28.14 -47.36 -2.72
N SER A 138 -27.07 -47.15 -3.52
CA SER A 138 -27.17 -47.08 -4.98
C SER A 138 -26.92 -48.41 -5.72
N PHE A 139 -26.65 -49.52 -4.97
CA PHE A 139 -26.44 -50.83 -5.57
C PHE A 139 -27.73 -51.48 -6.15
N PHE A 140 -28.89 -50.95 -5.82
CA PHE A 140 -30.18 -51.52 -6.26
C PHE A 140 -30.87 -50.78 -7.40
N SER A 141 -30.31 -49.73 -7.93
CA SER A 141 -30.89 -49.06 -9.11
C SER A 141 -30.12 -49.48 -10.38
N SER A 142 -30.73 -50.43 -11.12
CA SER A 142 -30.30 -50.84 -12.44
C SER A 142 -30.49 -49.72 -13.47
N ARG A 143 -29.62 -48.73 -13.44
CA ARG A 143 -29.51 -47.76 -14.51
C ARG A 143 -28.54 -48.27 -15.55
N PRO A 144 -28.93 -48.31 -16.86
CA PRO A 144 -28.08 -48.87 -17.91
C PRO A 144 -26.75 -48.10 -17.98
N ALA A 145 -25.64 -48.84 -18.07
CA ALA A 145 -24.27 -48.33 -18.14
C ALA A 145 -24.02 -47.37 -19.32
N THR A 146 -24.85 -47.39 -20.32
CA THR A 146 -24.80 -46.51 -21.51
C THR A 146 -25.03 -45.01 -21.21
N ALA A 147 -25.76 -44.68 -20.13
CA ALA A 147 -26.02 -43.28 -19.77
C ALA A 147 -24.82 -42.61 -19.05
N ARG A 148 -23.82 -43.39 -18.59
CA ARG A 148 -22.61 -42.84 -17.90
C ARG A 148 -21.52 -42.42 -18.86
N GLY A 149 -21.31 -43.16 -19.96
CA GLY A 149 -20.27 -42.84 -20.96
C GLY A 149 -20.56 -41.56 -21.72
N ASP A 150 -21.85 -41.26 -21.94
CA ASP A 150 -22.27 -40.14 -22.77
C ASP A 150 -22.07 -38.77 -22.10
N ARG A 151 -22.01 -38.71 -20.77
CA ARG A 151 -21.73 -37.47 -20.03
C ARG A 151 -20.25 -37.13 -19.90
N ALA A 152 -19.38 -38.13 -19.91
CA ALA A 152 -17.94 -37.93 -19.78
C ALA A 152 -17.31 -37.19 -20.97
N TYR A 153 -17.97 -37.26 -22.13
CA TYR A 153 -17.48 -36.67 -23.39
C TYR A 153 -18.31 -35.47 -23.86
N LYS A 154 -19.31 -35.01 -23.08
CA LYS A 154 -20.07 -33.80 -23.40
C LYS A 154 -19.24 -32.58 -23.13
N LEU A 155 -19.24 -31.64 -24.05
CA LEU A 155 -18.53 -30.36 -23.93
C LEU A 155 -19.07 -29.47 -22.79
N GLY A 156 -20.24 -29.78 -22.20
CA GLY A 156 -20.85 -29.01 -21.12
C GLY A 156 -21.01 -27.54 -21.52
N GLU A 157 -20.65 -26.65 -20.60
CA GLU A 157 -20.71 -25.20 -20.82
C GLU A 157 -19.61 -24.67 -21.76
N ARG A 158 -18.65 -25.51 -22.19
CA ARG A 158 -17.59 -25.11 -23.13
C ARG A 158 -18.08 -24.71 -24.51
N ILE A 159 -19.31 -25.06 -24.87
CA ILE A 159 -19.92 -24.60 -26.10
C ILE A 159 -20.01 -23.08 -26.12
N ALA A 160 -20.28 -22.45 -24.98
CA ALA A 160 -20.31 -20.99 -24.84
C ALA A 160 -18.95 -20.32 -25.13
N VAL A 161 -17.84 -21.04 -24.93
CA VAL A 161 -16.50 -20.55 -25.25
C VAL A 161 -16.31 -20.36 -26.76
N LEU A 162 -16.97 -21.19 -27.57
CA LEU A 162 -16.93 -21.04 -29.05
C LEU A 162 -17.62 -19.78 -29.54
N GLU A 163 -18.59 -19.27 -28.76
CA GLU A 163 -19.30 -18.02 -29.08
C GLU A 163 -18.43 -16.79 -28.77
N SER A 164 -17.52 -16.91 -27.81
CA SER A 164 -16.60 -15.83 -27.36
C SER A 164 -15.21 -15.85 -28.01
N VAL A 165 -14.95 -16.74 -28.96
CA VAL A 165 -13.64 -16.87 -29.66
C VAL A 165 -13.19 -15.57 -30.33
N GLY A 166 -14.10 -14.67 -30.70
CA GLY A 166 -13.80 -13.37 -31.31
C GLY A 166 -13.63 -12.22 -30.30
N GLU A 167 -13.85 -12.44 -29.01
CA GLU A 167 -13.72 -11.40 -28.01
C GLU A 167 -12.27 -11.20 -27.58
N PRO A 168 -11.86 -9.95 -27.30
CA PRO A 168 -10.50 -9.70 -26.79
C PRO A 168 -10.33 -10.41 -25.44
N PRO A 169 -9.14 -11.00 -25.17
CA PRO A 169 -8.89 -11.68 -23.92
C PRO A 169 -9.07 -10.71 -22.74
N LEU A 170 -9.80 -11.13 -21.72
CA LEU A 170 -9.88 -10.43 -20.46
C LEU A 170 -8.46 -10.45 -19.84
N ILE A 171 -7.74 -9.36 -20.01
CA ILE A 171 -6.46 -9.14 -19.34
C ILE A 171 -6.79 -8.70 -17.92
N PRO A 172 -6.34 -9.42 -16.88
CA PRO A 172 -6.55 -9.03 -15.50
C PRO A 172 -5.80 -7.74 -15.13
#